data_bde8c6f9469f3348c97a9aa0c4622d2f
#
_entry.id   bde8c6f9469f3348c97a9aa0c4622d2f
#
_cell.length_a   1.000
_cell.length_b   1.000
_cell.length_c   1.000
_cell.angle_alpha   90.00
_cell.angle_beta   90.00
_cell.angle_gamma   90.00
#
_symmetry.space_group_name_H-M   'P 1'
#
loop_
_entity.id
_entity.type
_entity.pdbx_description
1 polymer ?
#
loop_
_entity_poly.entity_id
_entity_poly.type
_entity_poly.pdbx_seq_one_letter_code
_entity_poly.pdbx_strand_id
1 'polypeptide(L)'
;MRILIILALFLSAPLLAETSSAILANTPAQNAELFGGFTLLPPLIAIVLAFITKDVILSLFMGVLSGTFLLALSKNIFGSAEIGLLNIYHTAVESFSKIISYMLNSTADPVNAGIILQILCIGGLVALITKMGGAKAIALSFAKRAKSAVSAQLNTWFLGLLIFFDDYANLLIVGPIMRPLADKFKISREKFAFIIDSTAAPVAGIAVISTWIGLEVSLIKTAYENIGIDNISAFGIFVETIPYRFYNIFMLFFVVMTAVMGREFGSMYQAEVRARTTGQVAPINKSANLDTAELEDQFLAPKEGIHIRAIDAIIPVFTLIILAILGFYFNGLSRLEGAEKAMAEASALSFETVRAAFGSADSSVVLFQAALFAAIVAIFMGVRRKIFSLKEAVETWIYGWKTMIFTIVLLLFAWSLSSIVKDLGTSLFITSLLAERLPEFILPATIFAFASAISFAIGTSYGTMGILMPLAVPLAYEIGKISGFDAGALHHYMVINISCVLTGAIFGNHCSPISDNVILSSMSAKCDHMEHVRTQIPYALLICAVSLIFGYVPVALGVSVWVLLPLNFILIALILRLIGKKVSSVA
;
A
#
# COMPACT_ATOMS: atom_id res chain seq x y z
N MET A 1 -4.36 42.27 11.90
CA MET A 1 -4.08 43.24 10.82
C MET A 1 -2.84 42.84 9.98
N ARG A 2 -1.65 42.58 10.56
CA ARG A 2 -0.45 42.16 9.78
C ARG A 2 -0.63 40.85 8.99
N ILE A 3 -1.28 39.84 9.58
CA ILE A 3 -1.57 38.55 8.92
C ILE A 3 -2.58 38.71 7.78
N LEU A 4 -3.61 39.57 7.94
CA LEU A 4 -4.57 39.86 6.91
C LEU A 4 -3.98 40.64 5.71
N ILE A 5 -2.99 41.51 5.95
CA ILE A 5 -2.26 42.20 4.88
C ILE A 5 -1.37 41.23 4.12
N ILE A 6 -0.71 40.28 4.80
CA ILE A 6 0.07 39.22 4.17
C ILE A 6 -0.83 38.30 3.34
N LEU A 7 -1.98 37.89 3.88
CA LEU A 7 -2.98 37.10 3.14
C LEU A 7 -3.54 37.84 1.93
N ALA A 8 -3.85 39.14 2.05
CA ALA A 8 -4.33 39.93 0.95
C ALA A 8 -3.30 40.15 -0.16
N LEU A 9 -2.00 40.26 0.21
CA LEU A 9 -0.90 40.30 -0.74
C LEU A 9 -0.69 38.97 -1.47
N PHE A 10 -0.89 37.84 -0.79
CA PHE A 10 -0.85 36.53 -1.43
C PHE A 10 -2.05 36.26 -2.36
N LEU A 11 -3.24 36.78 -2.05
CA LEU A 11 -4.45 36.59 -2.86
C LEU A 11 -4.52 37.50 -4.07
N SER A 12 -3.83 38.66 -4.05
CA SER A 12 -3.81 39.61 -5.19
C SER A 12 -2.74 39.27 -6.26
N ALA A 13 -1.80 38.38 -5.97
CA ALA A 13 -0.72 38.05 -6.88
C ALA A 13 -1.13 37.29 -8.16
N PRO A 14 -2.17 36.44 -8.19
CA PRO A 14 -2.56 35.71 -9.40
C PRO A 14 -3.05 36.61 -10.54
N LEU A 15 -3.61 37.79 -10.24
CA LEU A 15 -4.13 38.71 -11.28
C LEU A 15 -3.04 39.44 -12.09
N LEU A 16 -1.80 39.43 -11.60
CA LEU A 16 -0.68 40.11 -12.28
C LEU A 16 0.24 39.13 -13.06
N ALA A 17 0.02 37.84 -12.93
CA ALA A 17 0.88 36.82 -13.54
C ALA A 17 0.50 36.45 -15.00
N GLU A 18 -0.69 36.88 -15.48
CA GLU A 18 -1.15 36.50 -16.84
C GLU A 18 -0.52 37.31 -17.99
N THR A 19 0.30 38.32 -17.73
CA THR A 19 0.81 39.22 -18.77
C THR A 19 2.33 39.20 -18.98
N SER A 20 3.06 38.23 -18.42
CA SER A 20 4.50 38.18 -18.64
C SER A 20 4.86 36.97 -19.49
N SER A 21 5.12 37.26 -20.78
CA SER A 21 5.82 36.46 -21.80
C SER A 21 6.40 35.12 -21.34
N ALA A 22 6.12 34.10 -22.12
CA ALA A 22 6.70 32.76 -22.05
C ALA A 22 8.25 32.81 -22.00
N ILE A 23 8.81 33.02 -20.82
CA ILE A 23 10.19 32.65 -20.50
C ILE A 23 10.15 31.13 -20.39
N LEU A 24 10.80 30.44 -21.33
CA LEU A 24 10.91 28.99 -21.40
C LEU A 24 11.28 28.45 -20.01
N ALA A 25 10.41 27.62 -19.44
CA ALA A 25 10.75 26.87 -18.23
C ALA A 25 11.99 26.03 -18.54
N ASN A 26 12.95 25.97 -17.61
CA ASN A 26 14.12 25.12 -17.78
C ASN A 26 13.68 23.67 -18.01
N THR A 27 14.38 22.98 -18.88
CA THR A 27 14.17 21.54 -19.04
C THR A 27 14.65 20.78 -17.79
N PRO A 28 14.14 19.56 -17.53
CA PRO A 28 14.65 18.73 -16.43
C PRO A 28 16.18 18.56 -16.42
N ALA A 29 16.80 18.45 -17.59
CA ALA A 29 18.26 18.35 -17.73
C ALA A 29 18.96 19.65 -17.27
N GLN A 30 18.45 20.81 -17.67
CA GLN A 30 18.98 22.11 -17.24
C GLN A 30 18.82 22.33 -15.74
N ASN A 31 17.67 21.90 -15.16
CA ASN A 31 17.47 21.95 -13.72
C ASN A 31 18.40 21.00 -12.97
N ALA A 32 18.65 19.80 -13.46
CA ALA A 32 19.61 18.85 -12.90
C ALA A 32 21.01 19.42 -12.87
N GLU A 33 21.44 20.09 -13.95
CA GLU A 33 22.75 20.76 -14.03
C GLU A 33 22.83 21.98 -13.11
N LEU A 34 21.78 22.82 -13.07
CA LEU A 34 21.72 24.03 -12.27
C LEU A 34 21.74 23.73 -10.76
N PHE A 35 20.93 22.79 -10.32
CA PHE A 35 20.74 22.51 -8.90
C PHE A 35 21.61 21.37 -8.38
N GLY A 36 22.10 20.47 -9.23
CA GLY A 36 22.92 19.34 -8.81
C GLY A 36 22.27 18.57 -7.66
N GLY A 37 22.99 18.42 -6.54
CA GLY A 37 22.51 17.72 -5.34
C GLY A 37 21.26 18.32 -4.68
N PHE A 38 20.95 19.58 -4.92
CA PHE A 38 19.72 20.21 -4.39
C PHE A 38 18.44 19.64 -5.01
N THR A 39 18.52 19.00 -6.18
CA THR A 39 17.35 18.28 -6.76
C THR A 39 16.83 17.17 -5.86
N LEU A 40 17.66 16.68 -4.92
CA LEU A 40 17.28 15.67 -3.93
C LEU A 40 16.53 16.26 -2.72
N LEU A 41 16.51 17.58 -2.53
CA LEU A 41 15.89 18.20 -1.35
C LEU A 41 14.41 17.84 -1.19
N PRO A 42 13.54 17.88 -2.22
CA PRO A 42 12.14 17.57 -2.06
C PRO A 42 11.89 16.17 -1.47
N PRO A 43 12.42 15.09 -2.05
CA PRO A 43 12.24 13.76 -1.47
C PRO A 43 12.97 13.57 -0.13
N LEU A 44 14.15 14.17 0.07
CA LEU A 44 14.87 14.10 1.34
C LEU A 44 14.12 14.82 2.47
N ILE A 45 13.55 16.00 2.21
CA ILE A 45 12.71 16.72 3.17
C ILE A 45 11.49 15.88 3.52
N ALA A 46 10.81 15.29 2.53
CA ALA A 46 9.67 14.40 2.79
C ALA A 46 10.08 13.22 3.68
N ILE A 47 11.21 12.55 3.40
CA ILE A 47 11.72 11.43 4.20
C ILE A 47 12.08 11.89 5.61
N VAL A 48 12.93 12.93 5.76
CA VAL A 48 13.43 13.39 7.06
C VAL A 48 12.29 13.88 7.94
N LEU A 49 11.36 14.66 7.39
CA LEU A 49 10.19 15.12 8.14
C LEU A 49 9.26 13.97 8.52
N ALA A 50 9.11 12.97 7.68
CA ALA A 50 8.33 11.78 8.02
C ALA A 50 8.91 11.05 9.24
N PHE A 51 10.24 10.94 9.35
CA PHE A 51 10.90 10.40 10.55
C PHE A 51 10.70 11.26 11.81
N ILE A 52 10.72 12.59 11.66
CA ILE A 52 10.65 13.53 12.79
C ILE A 52 9.21 13.71 13.25
N THR A 53 8.30 14.01 12.33
CA THR A 53 6.91 14.39 12.63
C THR A 53 5.98 13.19 12.77
N LYS A 54 6.33 12.08 12.13
CA LYS A 54 5.48 10.89 11.98
C LYS A 54 4.15 11.19 11.26
N ASP A 55 4.11 12.28 10.52
CA ASP A 55 2.97 12.72 9.71
C ASP A 55 3.37 12.77 8.24
N VAL A 56 2.79 11.87 7.45
CA VAL A 56 3.12 11.69 6.03
C VAL A 56 2.59 12.82 5.18
N ILE A 57 1.37 13.31 5.46
CA ILE A 57 0.75 14.39 4.67
C ILE A 57 1.57 15.66 4.81
N LEU A 58 1.91 16.05 6.06
CA LEU A 58 2.77 17.19 6.32
C LEU A 58 4.14 17.03 5.64
N SER A 59 4.71 15.85 5.69
CA SER A 59 6.03 15.56 5.11
C SER A 59 6.03 15.67 3.59
N LEU A 60 5.04 15.08 2.93
CA LEU A 60 4.84 15.20 1.48
C LEU A 60 4.56 16.65 1.08
N PHE A 61 3.70 17.37 1.82
CA PHE A 61 3.44 18.78 1.58
C PHE A 61 4.72 19.63 1.63
N MET A 62 5.57 19.42 2.63
CA MET A 62 6.84 20.14 2.76
C MET A 62 7.85 19.73 1.66
N GLY A 63 7.84 18.46 1.24
CA GLY A 63 8.58 18.01 0.07
C GLY A 63 8.14 18.74 -1.20
N VAL A 64 6.84 18.78 -1.46
CA VAL A 64 6.23 19.51 -2.59
C VAL A 64 6.58 21.00 -2.53
N LEU A 65 6.41 21.64 -1.37
CA LEU A 65 6.72 23.05 -1.16
C LEU A 65 8.19 23.36 -1.45
N SER A 66 9.12 22.54 -0.96
CA SER A 66 10.55 22.73 -1.20
C SER A 66 10.92 22.60 -2.69
N GLY A 67 10.29 21.64 -3.40
CA GLY A 67 10.53 21.45 -4.82
C GLY A 67 9.94 22.56 -5.68
N THR A 68 8.72 23.01 -5.39
CA THR A 68 8.14 24.18 -6.07
C THR A 68 8.92 25.46 -5.80
N PHE A 69 9.51 25.58 -4.60
CA PHE A 69 10.41 26.69 -4.27
C PHE A 69 11.68 26.66 -5.14
N LEU A 70 12.33 25.50 -5.33
CA LEU A 70 13.49 25.37 -6.22
C LEU A 70 13.12 25.73 -7.67
N LEU A 71 11.99 25.24 -8.18
CA LEU A 71 11.53 25.55 -9.53
C LEU A 71 11.19 27.05 -9.71
N ALA A 72 10.65 27.70 -8.69
CA ALA A 72 10.42 29.14 -8.70
C ALA A 72 11.73 29.94 -8.59
N LEU A 73 12.69 29.45 -7.81
CA LEU A 73 14.01 30.04 -7.64
C LEU A 73 14.79 30.06 -8.96
N SER A 74 14.73 28.95 -9.71
CA SER A 74 15.33 28.82 -11.05
C SER A 74 14.92 29.98 -11.96
N LYS A 75 13.64 30.28 -11.99
CA LYS A 75 13.06 31.29 -12.86
C LYS A 75 13.33 32.72 -12.34
N ASN A 76 13.10 32.99 -11.07
CA ASN A 76 13.04 34.35 -10.54
C ASN A 76 14.39 34.90 -10.07
N ILE A 77 15.35 34.06 -9.73
CA ILE A 77 16.66 34.47 -9.24
C ILE A 77 17.77 34.17 -10.26
N PHE A 78 17.86 32.94 -10.75
CA PHE A 78 18.89 32.58 -11.70
C PHE A 78 18.59 33.08 -13.13
N GLY A 79 17.31 33.36 -13.45
CA GLY A 79 16.91 33.99 -14.73
C GLY A 79 16.89 35.52 -14.72
N SER A 80 17.16 36.19 -13.60
CA SER A 80 17.12 37.67 -13.50
C SER A 80 18.50 38.29 -13.34
N ALA A 81 18.68 39.49 -13.93
CA ALA A 81 19.96 40.23 -13.88
C ALA A 81 20.25 40.86 -12.51
N GLU A 82 19.25 41.05 -11.66
CA GLU A 82 19.39 41.63 -10.32
C GLU A 82 18.62 40.81 -9.28
N ILE A 83 19.27 40.51 -8.15
CA ILE A 83 18.66 39.82 -7.01
C ILE A 83 18.20 40.85 -6.00
N GLY A 84 16.88 41.02 -5.83
CA GLY A 84 16.28 41.95 -4.89
C GLY A 84 15.23 41.27 -3.98
N LEU A 85 14.80 41.99 -2.93
CA LEU A 85 13.73 41.54 -2.02
C LEU A 85 12.43 41.19 -2.79
N LEU A 86 12.17 41.87 -3.91
CA LEU A 86 11.01 41.62 -4.77
C LEU A 86 11.09 40.25 -5.43
N ASN A 87 12.28 39.77 -5.83
CA ASN A 87 12.47 38.45 -6.44
C ASN A 87 12.25 37.33 -5.43
N ILE A 88 12.66 37.53 -4.17
CA ILE A 88 12.39 36.58 -3.07
C ILE A 88 10.88 36.49 -2.81
N TYR A 89 10.19 37.63 -2.78
CA TYR A 89 8.72 37.64 -2.64
C TYR A 89 8.02 36.91 -3.80
N HIS A 90 8.39 37.22 -5.04
CA HIS A 90 7.84 36.53 -6.21
C HIS A 90 8.12 35.04 -6.18
N THR A 91 9.31 34.62 -5.77
CA THR A 91 9.65 33.20 -5.62
C THR A 91 8.73 32.50 -4.61
N ALA A 92 8.49 33.12 -3.45
CA ALA A 92 7.59 32.54 -2.44
C ALA A 92 6.14 32.43 -2.95
N VAL A 93 5.61 33.48 -3.58
CA VAL A 93 4.25 33.49 -4.13
C VAL A 93 4.10 32.48 -5.26
N GLU A 94 5.05 32.44 -6.19
CA GLU A 94 5.04 31.47 -7.30
C GLU A 94 5.16 30.03 -6.81
N SER A 95 5.93 29.79 -5.76
CA SER A 95 6.05 28.48 -5.11
C SER A 95 4.69 27.94 -4.66
N PHE A 96 3.91 28.76 -3.94
CA PHE A 96 2.54 28.37 -3.55
C PHE A 96 1.60 28.20 -4.75
N SER A 97 1.67 29.09 -5.73
CA SER A 97 0.87 28.97 -6.96
C SER A 97 1.18 27.67 -7.70
N LYS A 98 2.45 27.27 -7.77
CA LYS A 98 2.87 26.01 -8.38
C LYS A 98 2.34 24.79 -7.64
N ILE A 99 2.28 24.79 -6.29
CA ILE A 99 1.65 23.69 -5.53
C ILE A 99 0.22 23.47 -6.03
N ILE A 100 -0.57 24.54 -6.09
CA ILE A 100 -1.96 24.48 -6.55
C ILE A 100 -2.02 23.95 -7.99
N SER A 101 -1.15 24.43 -8.88
CA SER A 101 -1.09 23.99 -10.28
C SER A 101 -0.77 22.51 -10.40
N TYR A 102 0.23 21.99 -9.65
CA TYR A 102 0.56 20.55 -9.65
C TYR A 102 -0.60 19.71 -9.13
N MET A 103 -1.25 20.12 -8.04
CA MET A 103 -2.42 19.42 -7.50
C MET A 103 -3.60 19.41 -8.46
N LEU A 104 -3.89 20.56 -9.10
CA LEU A 104 -4.96 20.68 -10.10
C LEU A 104 -4.68 19.81 -11.33
N ASN A 105 -3.47 19.86 -11.86
CA ASN A 105 -3.08 19.04 -13.00
C ASN A 105 -3.17 17.54 -12.67
N SER A 106 -2.71 17.14 -11.49
CA SER A 106 -2.83 15.75 -11.03
C SER A 106 -4.28 15.31 -10.89
N THR A 107 -5.19 16.20 -10.44
CA THR A 107 -6.61 15.88 -10.30
C THR A 107 -7.34 15.88 -11.64
N ALA A 108 -6.93 16.74 -12.57
CA ALA A 108 -7.52 16.87 -13.90
C ALA A 108 -7.11 15.74 -14.86
N ASP A 109 -6.08 14.96 -14.52
CA ASP A 109 -5.70 13.79 -15.30
C ASP A 109 -6.82 12.73 -15.25
N PRO A 110 -7.36 12.29 -16.41
CA PRO A 110 -8.50 11.37 -16.45
C PRO A 110 -8.23 10.03 -15.74
N VAL A 111 -6.99 9.54 -15.76
CA VAL A 111 -6.63 8.28 -15.13
C VAL A 111 -6.57 8.45 -13.61
N ASN A 112 -5.95 9.53 -13.12
CA ASN A 112 -5.93 9.84 -11.69
C ASN A 112 -7.34 10.06 -11.14
N ALA A 113 -8.21 10.77 -11.88
CA ALA A 113 -9.62 10.92 -11.53
C ALA A 113 -10.34 9.55 -11.48
N GLY A 114 -10.05 8.65 -12.45
CA GLY A 114 -10.57 7.28 -12.46
C GLY A 114 -10.11 6.47 -11.23
N ILE A 115 -8.86 6.62 -10.82
CA ILE A 115 -8.29 5.97 -9.62
C ILE A 115 -8.97 6.49 -8.34
N ILE A 116 -9.20 7.81 -8.23
CA ILE A 116 -9.94 8.39 -7.10
C ILE A 116 -11.35 7.76 -7.01
N LEU A 117 -12.08 7.73 -8.13
CA LEU A 117 -13.42 7.13 -8.18
C LEU A 117 -13.41 5.64 -7.86
N GLN A 118 -12.42 4.90 -8.34
CA GLN A 118 -12.21 3.47 -8.02
C GLN A 118 -12.04 3.27 -6.52
N ILE A 119 -11.14 4.02 -5.87
CA ILE A 119 -10.86 3.93 -4.43
C ILE A 119 -12.13 4.23 -3.61
N LEU A 120 -12.85 5.29 -3.96
CA LEU A 120 -14.10 5.65 -3.30
C LEU A 120 -15.15 4.54 -3.43
N CYS A 121 -15.34 3.98 -4.63
CA CYS A 121 -16.32 2.92 -4.85
C CYS A 121 -15.99 1.62 -4.12
N ILE A 122 -14.70 1.22 -4.08
CA ILE A 122 -14.26 0.05 -3.33
C ILE A 122 -14.50 0.28 -1.83
N GLY A 123 -14.11 1.43 -1.27
CA GLY A 123 -14.35 1.78 0.13
C GLY A 123 -15.85 1.76 0.49
N GLY A 124 -16.69 2.30 -0.39
CA GLY A 124 -18.14 2.26 -0.23
C GLY A 124 -18.72 0.83 -0.28
N LEU A 125 -18.22 -0.02 -1.19
CA LEU A 125 -18.61 -1.43 -1.28
C LEU A 125 -18.24 -2.19 0.00
N VAL A 126 -17.03 -2.00 0.51
CA VAL A 126 -16.55 -2.61 1.76
C VAL A 126 -17.45 -2.22 2.94
N ALA A 127 -17.80 -0.94 3.06
CA ALA A 127 -18.72 -0.45 4.10
C ALA A 127 -20.10 -1.12 4.02
N LEU A 128 -20.66 -1.28 2.81
CA LEU A 128 -21.94 -1.99 2.60
C LEU A 128 -21.86 -3.46 3.03
N ILE A 129 -20.82 -4.19 2.60
CA ILE A 129 -20.61 -5.61 2.96
C ILE A 129 -20.47 -5.76 4.47
N THR A 130 -19.75 -4.86 5.14
CA THR A 130 -19.57 -4.83 6.59
C THR A 130 -20.90 -4.61 7.30
N LYS A 131 -21.68 -3.61 6.87
CA LYS A 131 -23.02 -3.30 7.39
C LYS A 131 -24.02 -4.45 7.23
N MET A 132 -23.94 -5.19 6.13
CA MET A 132 -24.76 -6.36 5.90
C MET A 132 -24.39 -7.55 6.78
N GLY A 133 -23.21 -7.55 7.41
CA GLY A 133 -22.72 -8.60 8.30
C GLY A 133 -22.30 -9.88 7.58
N GLY A 134 -22.09 -9.84 6.26
CA GLY A 134 -21.72 -11.01 5.48
C GLY A 134 -20.37 -11.59 5.87
N ALA A 135 -19.36 -10.73 6.02
CA ALA A 135 -18.02 -11.12 6.50
C ALA A 135 -18.07 -11.70 7.92
N LYS A 136 -18.88 -11.09 8.81
CA LYS A 136 -19.12 -11.60 10.17
C LYS A 136 -19.74 -12.99 10.16
N ALA A 137 -20.69 -13.26 9.26
CA ALA A 137 -21.32 -14.58 9.13
C ALA A 137 -20.33 -15.66 8.65
N ILE A 138 -19.42 -15.34 7.72
CA ILE A 138 -18.31 -16.20 7.30
C ILE A 138 -17.43 -16.54 8.52
N ALA A 139 -16.98 -15.52 9.25
CA ALA A 139 -16.10 -15.69 10.40
C ALA A 139 -16.72 -16.56 11.50
N LEU A 140 -17.99 -16.36 11.83
CA LEU A 140 -18.72 -17.19 12.80
C LEU A 140 -18.82 -18.67 12.36
N SER A 141 -18.93 -18.94 11.05
CA SER A 141 -18.95 -20.31 10.53
C SER A 141 -17.61 -21.02 10.72
N PHE A 142 -16.49 -20.29 10.54
CA PHE A 142 -15.14 -20.82 10.79
C PHE A 142 -14.85 -21.03 12.27
N ALA A 143 -15.28 -20.10 13.13
CA ALA A 143 -15.10 -20.21 14.58
C ALA A 143 -15.71 -21.52 15.14
N LYS A 144 -16.88 -21.94 14.62
CA LYS A 144 -17.53 -23.19 15.06
C LYS A 144 -16.75 -24.47 14.69
N ARG A 145 -15.84 -24.42 13.73
CA ARG A 145 -15.12 -25.60 13.21
C ARG A 145 -13.79 -25.88 13.96
N ALA A 146 -13.26 -24.95 14.72
CA ALA A 146 -11.99 -25.12 15.42
C ALA A 146 -12.12 -26.08 16.60
N LYS A 147 -11.23 -27.08 16.67
CA LYS A 147 -11.21 -28.14 17.68
C LYS A 147 -9.93 -28.19 18.52
N SER A 148 -8.91 -27.42 18.16
CA SER A 148 -7.60 -27.38 18.84
C SER A 148 -6.98 -26.00 18.67
N ALA A 149 -5.90 -25.71 19.43
CA ALA A 149 -5.15 -24.48 19.29
C ALA A 149 -4.55 -24.30 17.89
N VAL A 150 -4.05 -25.37 17.29
CA VAL A 150 -3.54 -25.35 15.91
C VAL A 150 -4.68 -25.00 14.94
N SER A 151 -5.82 -25.69 15.05
CA SER A 151 -6.96 -25.40 14.15
C SER A 151 -7.55 -24.00 14.38
N ALA A 152 -7.51 -23.47 15.60
CA ALA A 152 -7.95 -22.11 15.87
C ALA A 152 -7.02 -21.08 15.19
N GLN A 153 -5.70 -21.24 15.28
CA GLN A 153 -4.74 -20.38 14.61
C GLN A 153 -4.86 -20.46 13.09
N LEU A 154 -4.94 -21.68 12.52
CA LEU A 154 -5.09 -21.87 11.07
C LEU A 154 -6.44 -21.34 10.55
N ASN A 155 -7.53 -21.50 11.30
CA ASN A 155 -8.82 -20.93 10.92
C ASN A 155 -8.79 -19.39 10.97
N THR A 156 -8.10 -18.79 11.95
CA THR A 156 -7.90 -17.34 12.03
C THR A 156 -7.10 -16.85 10.82
N TRP A 157 -5.99 -17.51 10.52
CA TRP A 157 -5.15 -17.21 9.36
C TRP A 157 -5.94 -17.33 8.04
N PHE A 158 -6.66 -18.44 7.84
CA PHE A 158 -7.44 -18.67 6.62
C PHE A 158 -8.58 -17.66 6.47
N LEU A 159 -9.21 -17.30 7.58
CA LEU A 159 -10.26 -16.28 7.59
C LEU A 159 -9.70 -14.90 7.21
N GLY A 160 -8.49 -14.58 7.68
CA GLY A 160 -7.76 -13.39 7.25
C GLY A 160 -7.49 -13.37 5.75
N LEU A 161 -7.15 -14.52 5.15
CA LEU A 161 -7.02 -14.63 3.69
C LEU A 161 -8.35 -14.45 2.95
N LEU A 162 -9.48 -14.83 3.55
CA LEU A 162 -10.80 -14.64 2.92
C LEU A 162 -11.29 -13.19 2.96
N ILE A 163 -10.80 -12.40 3.93
CA ILE A 163 -11.11 -10.97 4.04
C ILE A 163 -9.94 -10.16 3.46
N PHE A 164 -9.58 -10.46 2.21
CA PHE A 164 -8.43 -9.89 1.50
C PHE A 164 -8.68 -8.47 0.97
N PHE A 165 -9.92 -8.07 0.86
CA PHE A 165 -10.33 -6.86 0.16
C PHE A 165 -10.03 -5.58 0.93
N ASP A 166 -9.81 -5.66 2.26
CA ASP A 166 -9.50 -4.52 3.11
C ASP A 166 -8.84 -4.97 4.41
N ASP A 167 -7.73 -4.36 4.77
CA ASP A 167 -6.94 -4.72 5.96
C ASP A 167 -7.61 -4.31 7.28
N TYR A 168 -8.26 -3.14 7.32
CA TYR A 168 -9.02 -2.73 8.52
C TYR A 168 -10.25 -3.60 8.75
N ALA A 169 -11.00 -3.91 7.69
CA ALA A 169 -12.12 -4.85 7.79
C ALA A 169 -11.65 -6.22 8.29
N ASN A 170 -10.49 -6.69 7.83
CA ASN A 170 -9.87 -7.92 8.32
C ASN A 170 -9.66 -7.85 9.84
N LEU A 171 -8.94 -6.84 10.34
CA LEU A 171 -8.62 -6.68 11.76
C LEU A 171 -9.87 -6.56 12.63
N LEU A 172 -10.83 -5.74 12.23
CA LEU A 172 -12.04 -5.44 13.00
C LEU A 172 -13.08 -6.57 13.00
N ILE A 173 -13.06 -7.45 11.99
CA ILE A 173 -13.99 -8.58 11.90
C ILE A 173 -13.38 -9.86 12.47
N VAL A 174 -12.16 -10.22 12.05
CA VAL A 174 -11.51 -11.47 12.47
C VAL A 174 -11.17 -11.45 13.95
N GLY A 175 -10.61 -10.33 14.41
CA GLY A 175 -10.17 -10.17 15.79
C GLY A 175 -11.27 -10.48 16.82
N PRO A 176 -12.35 -9.69 16.90
CA PRO A 176 -13.40 -9.89 17.90
C PRO A 176 -14.09 -11.26 17.81
N ILE A 177 -14.24 -11.83 16.60
CA ILE A 177 -14.94 -13.11 16.41
C ILE A 177 -14.09 -14.30 16.81
N MET A 178 -12.80 -14.28 16.47
CA MET A 178 -11.90 -15.41 16.75
C MET A 178 -11.26 -15.33 18.14
N ARG A 179 -11.25 -14.16 18.77
CA ARG A 179 -10.68 -13.96 20.12
C ARG A 179 -11.24 -14.91 21.19
N PRO A 180 -12.58 -15.08 21.36
CA PRO A 180 -13.10 -16.02 22.37
C PRO A 180 -12.62 -17.46 22.14
N LEU A 181 -12.40 -17.82 20.86
CA LEU A 181 -11.87 -19.12 20.48
C LEU A 181 -10.38 -19.24 20.82
N ALA A 182 -9.59 -18.21 20.55
CA ALA A 182 -8.18 -18.13 20.92
C ALA A 182 -8.02 -18.27 22.45
N ASP A 183 -8.85 -17.56 23.23
CA ASP A 183 -8.88 -17.64 24.70
C ASP A 183 -9.24 -19.05 25.19
N LYS A 184 -10.26 -19.69 24.59
CA LYS A 184 -10.68 -21.06 24.92
C LYS A 184 -9.54 -22.07 24.75
N PHE A 185 -8.73 -21.91 23.71
CA PHE A 185 -7.59 -22.78 23.42
C PHE A 185 -6.28 -22.28 24.04
N LYS A 186 -6.33 -21.31 24.94
CA LYS A 186 -5.18 -20.74 25.67
C LYS A 186 -4.07 -20.27 24.72
N ILE A 187 -4.43 -19.64 23.61
CA ILE A 187 -3.51 -18.92 22.74
C ILE A 187 -3.29 -17.55 23.34
N SER A 188 -2.03 -17.10 23.46
CA SER A 188 -1.74 -15.77 24.01
C SER A 188 -2.33 -14.67 23.14
N ARG A 189 -2.73 -13.55 23.75
CA ARG A 189 -3.27 -12.41 23.04
C ARG A 189 -2.26 -11.81 22.07
N GLU A 190 -0.98 -11.86 22.41
CA GLU A 190 0.14 -11.44 21.59
C GLU A 190 0.25 -12.32 20.33
N LYS A 191 0.16 -13.65 20.48
CA LYS A 191 0.18 -14.57 19.32
C LYS A 191 -1.04 -14.39 18.45
N PHE A 192 -2.20 -14.20 19.05
CA PHE A 192 -3.43 -13.97 18.33
C PHE A 192 -3.39 -12.63 17.56
N ALA A 193 -2.92 -11.54 18.20
CA ALA A 193 -2.72 -10.25 17.55
C ALA A 193 -1.75 -10.35 16.35
N PHE A 194 -0.63 -11.08 16.53
CA PHE A 194 0.32 -11.35 15.45
C PHE A 194 -0.32 -12.07 14.25
N ILE A 195 -1.19 -13.07 14.46
CA ILE A 195 -1.83 -13.80 13.36
C ILE A 195 -2.77 -12.89 12.57
N ILE A 196 -3.60 -12.10 13.24
CA ILE A 196 -4.56 -11.21 12.56
C ILE A 196 -3.83 -10.07 11.84
N ASP A 197 -2.79 -9.50 12.43
CA ASP A 197 -1.96 -8.46 11.82
C ASP A 197 -1.22 -8.97 10.57
N SER A 198 -0.60 -10.15 10.68
CA SER A 198 0.11 -10.79 9.56
C SER A 198 -0.80 -11.18 8.38
N THR A 199 -2.12 -11.22 8.57
CA THR A 199 -3.10 -11.50 7.52
C THR A 199 -3.88 -10.26 7.07
N ALA A 200 -3.56 -9.09 7.58
CA ALA A 200 -4.16 -7.81 7.18
C ALA A 200 -3.36 -7.17 6.03
N ALA A 201 -2.45 -6.25 6.31
CA ALA A 201 -1.66 -5.57 5.29
C ALA A 201 -0.86 -6.52 4.36
N PRO A 202 -0.22 -7.61 4.84
CA PRO A 202 0.46 -8.54 3.95
C PRO A 202 -0.45 -9.20 2.92
N VAL A 203 -1.74 -9.41 3.23
CA VAL A 203 -2.72 -9.97 2.29
C VAL A 203 -3.30 -8.88 1.39
N ALA A 204 -3.73 -7.75 1.94
CA ALA A 204 -4.31 -6.65 1.17
C ALA A 204 -3.35 -6.12 0.10
N GLY A 205 -2.04 -6.05 0.41
CA GLY A 205 -1.00 -5.58 -0.50
C GLY A 205 -0.66 -6.54 -1.65
N ILE A 206 -1.03 -7.83 -1.60
CA ILE A 206 -0.87 -8.77 -2.73
C ILE A 206 -2.18 -9.09 -3.42
N ALA A 207 -3.29 -8.66 -2.84
CA ALA A 207 -4.61 -8.95 -3.38
C ALA A 207 -4.88 -8.14 -4.65
N VAL A 208 -5.24 -8.85 -5.72
CA VAL A 208 -5.51 -8.25 -7.05
C VAL A 208 -6.74 -7.33 -7.03
N ILE A 209 -7.57 -7.43 -6.01
CA ILE A 209 -8.75 -6.60 -5.79
C ILE A 209 -8.83 -6.25 -4.31
N SER A 210 -8.36 -5.08 -3.94
CA SER A 210 -8.39 -4.58 -2.56
C SER A 210 -8.49 -3.05 -2.55
N THR A 211 -8.68 -2.47 -1.36
CA THR A 211 -8.58 -1.00 -1.18
C THR A 211 -7.19 -0.46 -1.51
N TRP A 212 -6.16 -1.31 -1.56
CA TRP A 212 -4.77 -0.93 -1.80
C TRP A 212 -4.39 -0.81 -3.27
N ILE A 213 -5.05 -1.58 -4.15
CA ILE A 213 -4.65 -1.68 -5.56
C ILE A 213 -4.68 -0.35 -6.30
N GLY A 214 -5.65 0.52 -5.98
CA GLY A 214 -5.75 1.84 -6.60
C GLY A 214 -4.51 2.70 -6.36
N LEU A 215 -4.01 2.72 -5.13
CA LEU A 215 -2.77 3.42 -4.76
C LEU A 215 -1.55 2.80 -5.46
N GLU A 216 -1.36 1.48 -5.34
CA GLU A 216 -0.17 0.81 -5.84
C GLU A 216 -0.05 0.94 -7.37
N VAL A 217 -1.14 0.69 -8.11
CA VAL A 217 -1.19 0.82 -9.57
C VAL A 217 -0.97 2.28 -10.00
N SER A 218 -1.54 3.24 -9.27
CA SER A 218 -1.33 4.66 -9.53
C SER A 218 0.12 5.08 -9.40
N LEU A 219 0.77 4.66 -8.32
CA LEU A 219 2.18 5.00 -8.07
C LEU A 219 3.12 4.34 -9.11
N ILE A 220 2.82 3.10 -9.51
CA ILE A 220 3.55 2.42 -10.60
C ILE A 220 3.41 3.22 -11.90
N LYS A 221 2.17 3.58 -12.29
CA LYS A 221 1.92 4.37 -13.51
C LYS A 221 2.71 5.66 -13.51
N THR A 222 2.55 6.47 -12.46
CA THR A 222 3.22 7.77 -12.36
C THR A 222 4.75 7.64 -12.39
N ALA A 223 5.30 6.58 -11.76
CA ALA A 223 6.73 6.36 -11.77
C ALA A 223 7.28 6.01 -13.18
N TYR A 224 6.51 5.30 -14.01
CA TYR A 224 6.86 5.04 -15.40
C TYR A 224 6.71 6.29 -16.28
N GLU A 225 5.67 7.09 -16.08
CA GLU A 225 5.52 8.38 -16.77
C GLU A 225 6.70 9.32 -16.49
N ASN A 226 7.28 9.26 -15.29
CA ASN A 226 8.46 10.07 -14.93
C ASN A 226 9.72 9.70 -15.74
N ILE A 227 9.82 8.47 -16.24
CA ILE A 227 10.92 8.04 -17.11
C ILE A 227 10.55 8.11 -18.59
N GLY A 228 9.41 8.73 -18.94
CA GLY A 228 8.95 8.93 -20.32
C GLY A 228 8.38 7.67 -20.98
N ILE A 229 7.88 6.73 -20.19
CA ILE A 229 7.23 5.50 -20.70
C ILE A 229 5.75 5.56 -20.32
N ASP A 230 4.91 6.06 -21.23
CA ASP A 230 3.49 6.32 -20.96
C ASP A 230 2.59 5.13 -21.31
N ASN A 231 2.98 4.30 -22.26
CA ASN A 231 2.16 3.19 -22.74
C ASN A 231 2.51 1.88 -22.04
N ILE A 232 2.10 1.76 -20.77
CA ILE A 232 2.30 0.56 -19.95
C ILE A 232 0.99 0.08 -19.33
N SER A 233 0.92 -1.21 -19.05
CA SER A 233 -0.10 -1.76 -18.16
C SER A 233 0.39 -1.71 -16.71
N ALA A 234 0.12 -0.64 -15.98
CA ALA A 234 0.51 -0.52 -14.57
C ALA A 234 -0.10 -1.63 -13.71
N PHE A 235 -1.33 -2.07 -14.02
CA PHE A 235 -1.95 -3.23 -13.40
C PHE A 235 -1.22 -4.53 -13.75
N GLY A 236 -0.80 -4.72 -15.00
CA GLY A 236 0.00 -5.87 -15.42
C GLY A 236 1.31 -5.94 -14.63
N ILE A 237 2.03 -4.81 -14.51
CA ILE A 237 3.25 -4.70 -13.71
C ILE A 237 2.99 -5.02 -12.24
N PHE A 238 1.89 -4.50 -11.67
CA PHE A 238 1.48 -4.85 -10.31
C PHE A 238 1.34 -6.37 -10.13
N VAL A 239 0.64 -7.06 -11.04
CA VAL A 239 0.48 -8.52 -10.99
C VAL A 239 1.83 -9.23 -11.13
N GLU A 240 2.70 -8.76 -12.00
CA GLU A 240 4.06 -9.29 -12.17
C GLU A 240 4.93 -9.13 -10.91
N THR A 241 4.66 -8.12 -10.05
CA THR A 241 5.38 -7.97 -8.77
C THR A 241 5.01 -9.03 -7.74
N ILE A 242 3.83 -9.67 -7.82
CA ILE A 242 3.31 -10.55 -6.77
C ILE A 242 4.28 -11.69 -6.38
N PRO A 243 4.89 -12.45 -7.31
CA PRO A 243 5.84 -13.50 -6.95
C PRO A 243 7.08 -12.98 -6.20
N TYR A 244 7.44 -11.73 -6.39
CA TYR A 244 8.60 -11.07 -5.76
C TYR A 244 8.27 -10.40 -4.43
N ARG A 245 7.02 -10.47 -3.96
CA ARG A 245 6.59 -9.93 -2.66
C ARG A 245 7.01 -10.84 -1.52
N PHE A 246 8.33 -11.05 -1.38
CA PHE A 246 8.90 -12.05 -0.49
C PHE A 246 8.45 -11.89 0.96
N TYR A 247 8.49 -10.69 1.54
CA TYR A 247 8.08 -10.49 2.93
C TYR A 247 6.64 -10.91 3.18
N ASN A 248 5.72 -10.53 2.30
CA ASN A 248 4.30 -10.87 2.40
C ASN A 248 4.10 -12.40 2.36
N ILE A 249 4.68 -13.04 1.33
CA ILE A 249 4.54 -14.48 1.08
C ILE A 249 5.20 -15.28 2.21
N PHE A 250 6.40 -14.88 2.63
CA PHE A 250 7.13 -15.57 3.68
C PHE A 250 6.51 -15.40 5.06
N MET A 251 5.93 -14.21 5.35
CA MET A 251 5.22 -13.97 6.60
C MET A 251 3.96 -14.84 6.68
N LEU A 252 3.16 -14.90 5.62
CA LEU A 252 1.98 -15.76 5.58
C LEU A 252 2.34 -17.23 5.78
N PHE A 253 3.42 -17.71 5.17
CA PHE A 253 3.93 -19.06 5.37
C PHE A 253 4.46 -19.27 6.79
N PHE A 254 5.18 -18.31 7.34
CA PHE A 254 5.74 -18.37 8.69
C PHE A 254 4.66 -18.51 9.77
N VAL A 255 3.55 -17.78 9.65
CA VAL A 255 2.39 -17.92 10.56
C VAL A 255 1.86 -19.36 10.56
N VAL A 256 1.70 -19.97 9.39
CA VAL A 256 1.27 -21.37 9.27
C VAL A 256 2.29 -22.31 9.94
N MET A 257 3.57 -22.10 9.68
CA MET A 257 4.64 -22.97 10.23
C MET A 257 4.72 -22.87 11.75
N THR A 258 4.59 -21.67 12.35
CA THR A 258 4.57 -21.54 13.81
C THR A 258 3.38 -22.30 14.42
N ALA A 259 2.20 -22.20 13.79
CA ALA A 259 1.00 -22.90 14.24
C ALA A 259 1.13 -24.45 14.13
N VAL A 260 1.57 -24.96 12.97
CA VAL A 260 1.66 -26.41 12.68
C VAL A 260 2.78 -27.06 13.49
N MET A 261 3.95 -26.44 13.57
CA MET A 261 5.08 -26.97 14.32
C MET A 261 4.94 -26.79 15.84
N GLY A 262 4.05 -25.90 16.28
CA GLY A 262 3.86 -25.55 17.69
C GLY A 262 5.15 -25.01 18.33
N ARG A 263 5.95 -24.28 17.54
CA ARG A 263 7.24 -23.72 17.94
C ARG A 263 7.24 -22.22 17.88
N GLU A 264 7.75 -21.61 18.95
CA GLU A 264 7.87 -20.18 19.11
C GLU A 264 9.27 -19.83 19.63
N PHE A 265 9.71 -18.59 19.43
CA PHE A 265 11.00 -18.09 19.96
C PHE A 265 10.87 -16.67 20.53
N GLY A 266 11.91 -16.24 21.24
CA GLY A 266 11.97 -14.90 21.83
C GLY A 266 10.85 -14.63 22.84
N SER A 267 10.34 -13.43 22.83
CA SER A 267 9.27 -12.96 23.72
C SER A 267 7.92 -13.63 23.42
N MET A 268 7.65 -14.02 22.18
CA MET A 268 6.43 -14.74 21.81
C MET A 268 6.38 -16.14 22.46
N TYR A 269 7.52 -16.84 22.55
CA TYR A 269 7.59 -18.12 23.27
C TYR A 269 7.18 -17.95 24.74
N GLN A 270 7.65 -16.90 25.42
CA GLN A 270 7.29 -16.62 26.80
C GLN A 270 5.78 -16.36 26.97
N ALA A 271 5.19 -15.59 26.04
CA ALA A 271 3.76 -15.31 26.02
C ALA A 271 2.91 -16.57 25.83
N GLU A 272 3.29 -17.45 24.89
CA GLU A 272 2.58 -18.71 24.64
C GLU A 272 2.75 -19.71 25.80
N VAL A 273 3.95 -19.84 26.39
CA VAL A 273 4.15 -20.67 27.58
C VAL A 273 3.28 -20.16 28.74
N ARG A 274 3.28 -18.87 29.05
CA ARG A 274 2.39 -18.29 30.06
C ARG A 274 0.94 -18.68 29.79
N ALA A 275 0.42 -18.44 28.58
CA ALA A 275 -0.97 -18.72 28.25
C ALA A 275 -1.33 -20.21 28.41
N ARG A 276 -0.44 -21.12 27.97
CA ARG A 276 -0.66 -22.58 28.02
C ARG A 276 -0.60 -23.13 29.43
N THR A 277 0.39 -22.72 30.24
CA THR A 277 0.64 -23.28 31.58
C THR A 277 -0.27 -22.69 32.62
N THR A 278 -0.45 -21.37 32.62
CA THR A 278 -1.23 -20.68 33.68
C THR A 278 -2.68 -20.37 33.29
N GLY A 279 -3.03 -20.48 31.99
CA GLY A 279 -4.31 -20.04 31.47
C GLY A 279 -4.44 -18.50 31.32
N GLN A 280 -3.39 -17.74 31.67
CA GLN A 280 -3.36 -16.28 31.54
C GLN A 280 -3.00 -15.88 30.10
N VAL A 281 -4.01 -15.65 29.29
CA VAL A 281 -3.83 -15.28 27.87
C VAL A 281 -3.23 -13.87 27.66
N ALA A 282 -3.33 -13.00 28.68
CA ALA A 282 -2.72 -11.66 28.71
C ALA A 282 -1.96 -11.43 30.03
N PRO A 283 -0.96 -10.51 30.10
CA PRO A 283 -0.28 -10.13 31.34
C PRO A 283 -1.24 -9.47 32.36
N ILE A 284 -1.09 -9.79 33.65
CA ILE A 284 -2.02 -9.37 34.74
C ILE A 284 -2.07 -7.83 34.94
N ASN A 285 -0.97 -7.12 34.68
CA ASN A 285 -0.83 -5.70 35.04
C ASN A 285 -1.01 -4.71 33.89
N LYS A 286 -1.50 -5.15 32.74
CA LYS A 286 -1.66 -4.32 31.54
C LYS A 286 -3.04 -4.54 30.93
N SER A 287 -4.10 -4.26 31.72
CA SER A 287 -5.42 -4.05 31.14
C SER A 287 -5.34 -2.78 30.30
N ALA A 288 -5.28 -2.93 29.00
CA ALA A 288 -5.45 -1.82 28.11
C ALA A 288 -6.82 -1.19 28.39
N ASN A 289 -6.85 0.05 28.85
CA ASN A 289 -8.02 0.90 28.80
C ASN A 289 -8.33 1.20 27.33
N LEU A 290 -8.97 0.25 26.65
CA LEU A 290 -9.25 0.28 25.21
C LEU A 290 -10.75 0.46 24.96
N ASP A 291 -11.36 1.41 25.68
CA ASP A 291 -12.78 1.77 25.47
C ASP A 291 -13.01 2.62 24.21
N THR A 292 -11.95 3.05 23.54
CA THR A 292 -12.05 3.95 22.37
C THR A 292 -12.37 3.25 21.05
N ALA A 293 -12.09 1.95 20.91
CA ALA A 293 -12.41 1.21 19.68
C ALA A 293 -13.89 0.85 19.52
N GLU A 294 -14.67 0.95 20.59
CA GLU A 294 -16.12 0.67 20.50
C GLU A 294 -16.92 1.77 19.80
N LEU A 295 -16.35 2.96 19.62
CA LEU A 295 -17.08 4.14 19.13
C LEU A 295 -17.08 4.29 17.60
N GLU A 296 -16.07 3.84 16.89
CA GLU A 296 -15.98 4.06 15.43
C GLU A 296 -16.79 3.06 14.62
N ASP A 297 -17.10 1.90 15.16
CA ASP A 297 -17.70 0.81 14.39
C ASP A 297 -19.21 0.63 14.58
N GLN A 298 -19.85 1.42 15.45
CA GLN A 298 -21.31 1.32 15.67
C GLN A 298 -22.10 1.64 14.39
N PHE A 299 -21.59 2.54 13.55
CA PHE A 299 -22.26 2.89 12.29
C PHE A 299 -22.23 1.75 11.28
N LEU A 300 -21.11 1.03 11.15
CA LEU A 300 -20.95 -0.09 10.23
C LEU A 300 -21.39 -1.43 10.81
N ALA A 301 -21.66 -1.52 12.10
CA ALA A 301 -22.15 -2.73 12.74
C ALA A 301 -23.51 -3.15 12.15
N PRO A 302 -23.73 -4.47 11.89
CA PRO A 302 -25.05 -4.97 11.54
C PRO A 302 -26.07 -4.66 12.64
N LYS A 303 -27.28 -4.26 12.27
CA LYS A 303 -28.36 -4.00 13.23
C LYS A 303 -28.65 -5.25 14.06
N GLU A 304 -28.98 -5.06 15.34
CA GLU A 304 -29.42 -6.14 16.21
C GLU A 304 -30.69 -6.81 15.67
N GLY A 305 -30.76 -8.14 15.78
CA GLY A 305 -31.90 -8.93 15.31
C GLY A 305 -31.87 -9.29 13.83
N ILE A 306 -30.91 -8.81 13.03
CA ILE A 306 -30.77 -9.18 11.63
C ILE A 306 -30.12 -10.57 11.50
N HIS A 307 -30.73 -11.44 10.71
CA HIS A 307 -30.11 -12.72 10.35
C HIS A 307 -29.01 -12.52 9.32
N ILE A 308 -27.75 -12.42 9.78
CA ILE A 308 -26.56 -12.29 8.92
C ILE A 308 -26.28 -13.60 8.16
N ARG A 309 -25.89 -13.48 6.90
CA ARG A 309 -25.60 -14.64 6.02
C ARG A 309 -24.31 -14.40 5.24
N ALA A 310 -23.50 -15.45 5.10
CA ALA A 310 -22.25 -15.39 4.32
C ALA A 310 -22.48 -14.90 2.87
N ILE A 311 -23.63 -15.22 2.29
CA ILE A 311 -24.00 -14.84 0.92
C ILE A 311 -24.06 -13.31 0.72
N ASP A 312 -24.23 -12.54 1.80
CA ASP A 312 -24.29 -11.07 1.76
C ASP A 312 -22.90 -10.43 1.53
N ALA A 313 -21.82 -11.17 1.75
CA ALA A 313 -20.47 -10.78 1.33
C ALA A 313 -20.08 -11.49 0.02
N ILE A 314 -20.40 -12.79 -0.09
CA ILE A 314 -19.97 -13.62 -1.22
C ILE A 314 -20.48 -13.06 -2.55
N ILE A 315 -21.77 -12.74 -2.66
CA ILE A 315 -22.34 -12.27 -3.95
C ILE A 315 -21.71 -10.93 -4.39
N PRO A 316 -21.64 -9.86 -3.56
CA PRO A 316 -21.01 -8.61 -4.00
C PRO A 316 -19.52 -8.78 -4.35
N VAL A 317 -18.76 -9.55 -3.58
CA VAL A 317 -17.33 -9.79 -3.84
C VAL A 317 -17.14 -10.58 -5.14
N PHE A 318 -17.91 -11.66 -5.36
CA PHE A 318 -17.86 -12.41 -6.63
C PHE A 318 -18.33 -11.57 -7.81
N THR A 319 -19.33 -10.70 -7.63
CA THR A 319 -19.75 -9.75 -8.66
C THR A 319 -18.59 -8.83 -9.05
N LEU A 320 -17.90 -8.27 -8.06
CA LEU A 320 -16.71 -7.44 -8.29
C LEU A 320 -15.63 -8.20 -9.08
N ILE A 321 -15.28 -9.42 -8.65
CA ILE A 321 -14.25 -10.25 -9.29
C ILE A 321 -14.63 -10.60 -10.73
N ILE A 322 -15.83 -11.10 -10.94
CA ILE A 322 -16.30 -11.51 -12.27
C ILE A 322 -16.34 -10.31 -13.22
N LEU A 323 -16.91 -9.20 -12.77
CA LEU A 323 -17.00 -8.00 -13.61
C LEU A 323 -15.62 -7.36 -13.86
N ALA A 324 -14.68 -7.44 -12.92
CA ALA A 324 -13.31 -7.01 -13.15
C ALA A 324 -12.64 -7.87 -14.22
N ILE A 325 -12.71 -9.19 -14.13
CA ILE A 325 -12.15 -10.13 -15.14
C ILE A 325 -12.76 -9.88 -16.52
N LEU A 326 -14.08 -9.82 -16.61
CA LEU A 326 -14.77 -9.54 -17.87
C LEU A 326 -14.44 -8.14 -18.37
N GLY A 327 -14.39 -7.14 -17.47
CA GLY A 327 -14.04 -5.77 -17.81
C GLY A 327 -12.63 -5.65 -18.37
N PHE A 328 -11.63 -6.28 -17.75
CA PHE A 328 -10.25 -6.31 -18.25
C PHE A 328 -10.19 -6.92 -19.65
N TYR A 329 -10.89 -8.03 -19.86
CA TYR A 329 -10.92 -8.66 -21.17
C TYR A 329 -11.60 -7.79 -22.23
N PHE A 330 -12.82 -7.32 -22.03
CA PHE A 330 -13.57 -6.57 -23.05
C PHE A 330 -13.02 -5.13 -23.25
N ASN A 331 -12.66 -4.44 -22.18
CA ASN A 331 -12.05 -3.11 -22.28
C ASN A 331 -10.71 -3.19 -23.00
N GLY A 332 -9.89 -4.19 -22.66
CA GLY A 332 -8.62 -4.40 -23.32
C GLY A 332 -8.76 -4.78 -24.80
N LEU A 333 -9.66 -5.70 -25.15
CA LEU A 333 -9.95 -6.04 -26.55
C LEU A 333 -10.28 -4.80 -27.39
N SER A 334 -11.06 -3.86 -26.82
CA SER A 334 -11.43 -2.63 -27.53
C SER A 334 -10.26 -1.67 -27.78
N ARG A 335 -9.12 -1.88 -27.09
CA ARG A 335 -7.93 -1.05 -27.15
C ARG A 335 -6.77 -1.70 -27.92
N LEU A 336 -6.93 -2.97 -28.36
CA LEU A 336 -5.91 -3.62 -29.17
C LEU A 336 -5.83 -2.99 -30.56
N GLU A 337 -4.59 -2.82 -31.04
CA GLU A 337 -4.29 -2.25 -32.35
C GLU A 337 -3.33 -3.17 -33.14
N GLY A 338 -3.22 -2.92 -34.45
CA GLY A 338 -2.24 -3.59 -35.31
C GLY A 338 -2.29 -5.11 -35.27
N ALA A 339 -1.15 -5.75 -35.05
CA ALA A 339 -1.00 -7.21 -35.06
C ALA A 339 -1.77 -7.90 -33.92
N GLU A 340 -1.87 -7.26 -32.74
CA GLU A 340 -2.59 -7.81 -31.60
C GLU A 340 -4.11 -7.84 -31.85
N LYS A 341 -4.65 -6.83 -32.53
CA LYS A 341 -6.05 -6.81 -32.95
C LYS A 341 -6.34 -7.91 -33.96
N ALA A 342 -5.49 -8.09 -34.96
CA ALA A 342 -5.63 -9.17 -35.95
C ALA A 342 -5.56 -10.56 -35.28
N MET A 343 -4.70 -10.75 -34.30
CA MET A 343 -4.62 -11.97 -33.51
C MET A 343 -5.91 -12.20 -32.70
N ALA A 344 -6.47 -11.16 -32.11
CA ALA A 344 -7.73 -11.23 -31.35
C ALA A 344 -8.93 -11.56 -32.26
N GLU A 345 -8.98 -11.02 -33.46
CA GLU A 345 -10.01 -11.34 -34.48
C GLU A 345 -9.91 -12.80 -34.94
N ALA A 346 -8.68 -13.34 -35.05
CA ALA A 346 -8.44 -14.73 -35.44
C ALA A 346 -8.77 -15.73 -34.31
N SER A 347 -8.45 -15.40 -33.06
CA SER A 347 -8.63 -16.29 -31.91
C SER A 347 -8.82 -15.50 -30.61
N ALA A 348 -10.05 -15.06 -30.36
CA ALA A 348 -10.42 -14.20 -29.24
C ALA A 348 -10.08 -14.79 -27.85
N LEU A 349 -10.18 -16.10 -27.66
CA LEU A 349 -9.95 -16.79 -26.38
C LEU A 349 -8.58 -17.46 -26.28
N SER A 350 -7.64 -17.19 -27.20
CA SER A 350 -6.27 -17.71 -27.06
C SER A 350 -5.61 -17.08 -25.83
N PHE A 351 -4.66 -17.79 -25.23
CA PHE A 351 -3.90 -17.28 -24.09
C PHE A 351 -3.19 -15.95 -24.43
N GLU A 352 -2.67 -15.84 -25.65
CA GLU A 352 -1.98 -14.65 -26.14
C GLU A 352 -2.93 -13.46 -26.27
N THR A 353 -4.13 -13.65 -26.82
CA THR A 353 -5.16 -12.61 -26.91
C THR A 353 -5.66 -12.17 -25.53
N VAL A 354 -5.92 -13.12 -24.63
CA VAL A 354 -6.33 -12.79 -23.26
C VAL A 354 -5.23 -11.99 -22.55
N ARG A 355 -3.97 -12.41 -22.68
CA ARG A 355 -2.82 -11.69 -22.12
C ARG A 355 -2.71 -10.27 -22.68
N ALA A 356 -2.78 -10.10 -24.00
CA ALA A 356 -2.72 -8.79 -24.66
C ALA A 356 -3.88 -7.89 -24.22
N ALA A 357 -5.12 -8.43 -24.17
CA ALA A 357 -6.29 -7.69 -23.70
C ALA A 357 -6.12 -7.21 -22.27
N PHE A 358 -5.70 -8.09 -21.34
CA PHE A 358 -5.46 -7.69 -19.96
C PHE A 358 -4.35 -6.63 -19.83
N GLY A 359 -3.31 -6.72 -20.70
CA GLY A 359 -2.23 -5.74 -20.75
C GLY A 359 -2.66 -4.36 -21.23
N SER A 360 -3.61 -4.29 -22.18
CA SER A 360 -4.07 -3.04 -22.82
C SER A 360 -5.28 -2.39 -22.11
N ALA A 361 -5.87 -3.06 -21.11
CA ALA A 361 -7.04 -2.57 -20.42
C ALA A 361 -6.74 -1.38 -19.51
N ASP A 362 -7.68 -0.43 -19.45
CA ASP A 362 -7.67 0.65 -18.47
C ASP A 362 -8.17 0.17 -17.12
N SER A 363 -7.24 -0.13 -16.24
CA SER A 363 -7.55 -0.69 -14.93
C SER A 363 -8.40 0.25 -14.07
N SER A 364 -8.22 1.56 -14.17
CA SER A 364 -8.96 2.54 -13.37
C SER A 364 -10.45 2.54 -13.73
N VAL A 365 -10.75 2.51 -15.03
CA VAL A 365 -12.13 2.44 -15.54
C VAL A 365 -12.77 1.09 -15.21
N VAL A 366 -12.06 -0.01 -15.47
CA VAL A 366 -12.57 -1.37 -15.26
C VAL A 366 -12.91 -1.62 -13.79
N LEU A 367 -11.99 -1.32 -12.90
CA LEU A 367 -12.19 -1.56 -11.46
C LEU A 367 -13.22 -0.61 -10.86
N PHE A 368 -13.28 0.65 -11.32
CA PHE A 368 -14.35 1.56 -10.93
C PHE A 368 -15.72 1.02 -11.31
N GLN A 369 -15.92 0.61 -12.58
CA GLN A 369 -17.19 0.07 -13.05
C GLN A 369 -17.58 -1.21 -12.30
N ALA A 370 -16.64 -2.13 -12.09
CA ALA A 370 -16.87 -3.36 -11.37
C ALA A 370 -17.27 -3.12 -9.90
N ALA A 371 -16.57 -2.19 -9.22
CA ALA A 371 -16.88 -1.83 -7.83
C ALA A 371 -18.22 -1.12 -7.69
N LEU A 372 -18.54 -0.20 -8.61
CA LEU A 372 -19.82 0.50 -8.62
C LEU A 372 -20.98 -0.48 -8.83
N PHE A 373 -20.86 -1.41 -9.78
CA PHE A 373 -21.90 -2.41 -10.03
C PHE A 373 -22.06 -3.37 -8.85
N ALA A 374 -20.96 -3.81 -8.26
CA ALA A 374 -20.98 -4.64 -7.05
C ALA A 374 -21.64 -3.92 -5.86
N ALA A 375 -21.42 -2.60 -5.71
CA ALA A 375 -22.10 -1.78 -4.70
C ALA A 375 -23.61 -1.70 -4.95
N ILE A 376 -24.04 -1.54 -6.21
CA ILE A 376 -25.46 -1.56 -6.59
C ILE A 376 -26.09 -2.92 -6.22
N VAL A 377 -25.40 -4.02 -6.51
CA VAL A 377 -25.87 -5.37 -6.13
C VAL A 377 -25.97 -5.50 -4.61
N ALA A 378 -24.98 -5.03 -3.85
CA ALA A 378 -24.99 -5.03 -2.39
C ALA A 378 -26.18 -4.21 -1.84
N ILE A 379 -26.40 -3.00 -2.35
CA ILE A 379 -27.55 -2.15 -1.99
C ILE A 379 -28.88 -2.87 -2.27
N PHE A 380 -29.05 -3.41 -3.48
CA PHE A 380 -30.25 -4.14 -3.86
C PHE A 380 -30.53 -5.33 -2.92
N MET A 381 -29.50 -6.13 -2.62
CA MET A 381 -29.61 -7.27 -1.72
C MET A 381 -29.98 -6.83 -0.30
N GLY A 382 -29.32 -5.82 0.24
CA GLY A 382 -29.54 -5.32 1.59
C GLY A 382 -30.93 -4.72 1.78
N VAL A 383 -31.41 -3.93 0.81
CA VAL A 383 -32.77 -3.36 0.80
C VAL A 383 -33.83 -4.45 0.65
N ARG A 384 -33.67 -5.39 -0.30
CA ARG A 384 -34.61 -6.50 -0.50
C ARG A 384 -34.74 -7.38 0.76
N ARG A 385 -33.65 -7.57 1.48
CA ARG A 385 -33.61 -8.34 2.73
C ARG A 385 -33.98 -7.52 3.97
N LYS A 386 -34.34 -6.25 3.80
CA LYS A 386 -34.68 -5.31 4.90
C LYS A 386 -33.57 -5.18 5.95
N ILE A 387 -32.31 -5.32 5.56
CA ILE A 387 -31.14 -5.11 6.41
C ILE A 387 -31.00 -3.61 6.71
N PHE A 388 -31.20 -2.79 5.68
CA PHE A 388 -31.23 -1.33 5.74
C PHE A 388 -32.22 -0.77 4.71
N SER A 389 -32.67 0.47 4.90
CA SER A 389 -33.42 1.22 3.90
C SER A 389 -32.48 1.71 2.77
N LEU A 390 -33.05 2.12 1.64
CA LEU A 390 -32.25 2.70 0.55
C LEU A 390 -31.47 3.94 1.02
N LYS A 391 -32.06 4.78 1.85
CA LYS A 391 -31.40 5.96 2.43
C LYS A 391 -30.18 5.54 3.27
N GLU A 392 -30.35 4.58 4.19
CA GLU A 392 -29.26 4.06 5.00
C GLU A 392 -28.16 3.38 4.16
N ALA A 393 -28.51 2.72 3.05
CA ALA A 393 -27.55 2.13 2.14
C ALA A 393 -26.67 3.20 1.50
N VAL A 394 -27.27 4.30 1.00
CA VAL A 394 -26.53 5.42 0.42
C VAL A 394 -25.65 6.10 1.48
N GLU A 395 -26.18 6.32 2.68
CA GLU A 395 -25.40 6.88 3.81
C GLU A 395 -24.20 5.99 4.17
N THR A 396 -24.39 4.66 4.19
CA THR A 396 -23.32 3.69 4.44
C THR A 396 -22.26 3.71 3.33
N TRP A 397 -22.69 3.79 2.09
CA TRP A 397 -21.80 3.88 0.94
C TRP A 397 -20.94 5.16 0.98
N ILE A 398 -21.57 6.31 1.27
CA ILE A 398 -20.85 7.59 1.46
C ILE A 398 -19.94 7.55 2.69
N TYR A 399 -20.32 6.84 3.75
CA TYR A 399 -19.45 6.65 4.91
C TYR A 399 -18.18 5.89 4.52
N GLY A 400 -18.28 4.86 3.69
CA GLY A 400 -17.11 4.17 3.13
C GLY A 400 -16.19 5.09 2.32
N TRP A 401 -16.72 6.11 1.64
CA TRP A 401 -15.90 7.12 0.96
C TRP A 401 -15.07 7.94 1.96
N LYS A 402 -15.65 8.30 3.11
CA LYS A 402 -14.94 9.08 4.14
C LYS A 402 -13.70 8.34 4.64
N THR A 403 -13.74 7.02 4.72
CA THR A 403 -12.57 6.22 5.16
C THR A 403 -11.42 6.28 4.15
N MET A 404 -11.69 6.60 2.87
CA MET A 404 -10.70 6.66 1.80
C MET A 404 -10.10 8.07 1.58
N ILE A 405 -10.59 9.10 2.27
CA ILE A 405 -10.14 10.49 2.07
C ILE A 405 -8.64 10.65 2.35
N PHE A 406 -8.12 10.00 3.40
CA PHE A 406 -6.70 10.03 3.71
C PHE A 406 -5.85 9.55 2.52
N THR A 407 -6.22 8.43 1.92
CA THR A 407 -5.55 7.86 0.74
C THR A 407 -5.56 8.81 -0.44
N ILE A 408 -6.70 9.49 -0.69
CA ILE A 408 -6.82 10.45 -1.80
C ILE A 408 -5.92 11.67 -1.59
N VAL A 409 -5.92 12.25 -0.38
CA VAL A 409 -5.04 13.39 -0.04
C VAL A 409 -3.57 13.01 -0.19
N LEU A 410 -3.20 11.82 0.27
CA LEU A 410 -1.84 11.28 0.12
C LEU A 410 -1.46 11.15 -1.35
N LEU A 411 -2.34 10.61 -2.20
CA LEU A 411 -2.11 10.48 -3.64
C LEU A 411 -1.89 11.84 -4.32
N LEU A 412 -2.69 12.84 -3.99
CA LEU A 412 -2.54 14.19 -4.57
C LEU A 412 -1.14 14.77 -4.30
N PHE A 413 -0.62 14.62 -3.08
CA PHE A 413 0.73 15.06 -2.76
C PHE A 413 1.81 14.17 -3.36
N ALA A 414 1.60 12.84 -3.42
CA ALA A 414 2.55 11.91 -4.03
C ALA A 414 2.69 12.17 -5.54
N TRP A 415 1.59 12.38 -6.26
CA TRP A 415 1.61 12.75 -7.68
C TRP A 415 2.29 14.09 -7.91
N SER A 416 1.98 15.09 -7.06
CA SER A 416 2.61 16.42 -7.13
C SER A 416 4.12 16.32 -6.89
N LEU A 417 4.56 15.56 -5.87
CA LEU A 417 5.98 15.34 -5.60
C LEU A 417 6.67 14.62 -6.76
N SER A 418 6.00 13.61 -7.33
CA SER A 418 6.50 12.83 -8.47
C SER A 418 6.76 13.73 -9.68
N SER A 419 5.79 14.58 -10.04
CA SER A 419 5.93 15.54 -11.15
C SER A 419 7.05 16.56 -10.89
N ILE A 420 7.19 17.05 -9.67
CA ILE A 420 8.25 17.98 -9.28
C ILE A 420 9.64 17.33 -9.36
N VAL A 421 9.78 16.09 -8.89
CA VAL A 421 11.02 15.29 -8.99
C VAL A 421 11.42 15.09 -10.46
N LYS A 422 10.44 14.87 -11.35
CA LYS A 422 10.65 14.81 -12.81
C LYS A 422 11.14 16.15 -13.35
N ASP A 423 10.44 17.24 -13.05
CA ASP A 423 10.76 18.57 -13.58
C ASP A 423 12.09 19.13 -13.04
N LEU A 424 12.50 18.75 -11.84
CA LEU A 424 13.82 19.06 -11.29
C LEU A 424 14.95 18.22 -11.89
N GLY A 425 14.64 17.16 -12.65
CA GLY A 425 15.63 16.25 -13.19
C GLY A 425 16.38 15.44 -12.13
N THR A 426 15.74 15.16 -11.00
CA THR A 426 16.36 14.45 -9.86
C THR A 426 16.91 13.08 -10.28
N SER A 427 16.19 12.35 -11.11
CA SER A 427 16.65 11.05 -11.65
C SER A 427 17.92 11.18 -12.48
N LEU A 428 18.02 12.22 -13.31
CA LEU A 428 19.20 12.49 -14.13
C LEU A 428 20.43 12.79 -13.25
N PHE A 429 20.25 13.58 -12.18
CA PHE A 429 21.32 13.86 -11.24
C PHE A 429 21.76 12.60 -10.48
N ILE A 430 20.82 11.80 -9.95
CA ILE A 430 21.15 10.56 -9.22
C ILE A 430 21.92 9.60 -10.16
N THR A 431 21.49 9.49 -11.41
CA THR A 431 22.16 8.67 -12.42
C THR A 431 23.60 9.11 -12.62
N SER A 432 23.85 10.42 -12.81
CA SER A 432 25.21 10.93 -12.99
C SER A 432 26.13 10.66 -11.79
N LEU A 433 25.55 10.56 -10.58
CA LEU A 433 26.30 10.30 -9.35
C LEU A 433 26.59 8.81 -9.11
N LEU A 434 25.61 7.94 -9.43
CA LEU A 434 25.63 6.51 -9.06
C LEU A 434 26.01 5.58 -10.21
N ALA A 435 25.98 6.06 -11.45
CA ALA A 435 26.16 5.26 -12.66
C ALA A 435 27.40 4.34 -12.65
N GLU A 436 28.47 4.75 -11.96
CA GLU A 436 29.73 4.00 -11.92
C GLU A 436 30.02 3.34 -10.56
N ARG A 437 29.13 3.49 -9.56
CA ARG A 437 29.43 3.15 -8.16
C ARG A 437 28.55 2.08 -7.54
N LEU A 438 27.32 1.90 -7.99
CA LEU A 438 26.38 0.96 -7.37
C LEU A 438 26.18 -0.27 -8.28
N PRO A 439 26.63 -1.47 -7.86
CA PRO A 439 26.31 -2.69 -8.59
C PRO A 439 24.80 -2.91 -8.66
N GLU A 440 24.30 -3.27 -9.85
CA GLU A 440 22.88 -3.45 -10.12
C GLU A 440 22.21 -4.50 -9.20
N PHE A 441 22.96 -5.55 -8.83
CA PHE A 441 22.41 -6.63 -7.97
C PHE A 441 22.17 -6.21 -6.52
N ILE A 442 22.77 -5.12 -6.04
CA ILE A 442 22.60 -4.61 -4.67
C ILE A 442 21.37 -3.69 -4.56
N LEU A 443 20.99 -3.01 -5.65
CA LEU A 443 19.94 -2.01 -5.63
C LEU A 443 18.60 -2.54 -5.08
N PRO A 444 18.06 -3.71 -5.50
CA PRO A 444 16.79 -4.22 -4.97
C PRO A 444 16.82 -4.40 -3.44
N ALA A 445 17.89 -5.01 -2.92
CA ALA A 445 18.06 -5.20 -1.48
C ALA A 445 18.15 -3.85 -0.73
N THR A 446 18.84 -2.87 -1.31
CA THR A 446 18.96 -1.52 -0.75
C THR A 446 17.60 -0.82 -0.71
N ILE A 447 16.85 -0.83 -1.81
CA ILE A 447 15.50 -0.25 -1.87
C ILE A 447 14.58 -0.91 -0.83
N PHE A 448 14.58 -2.24 -0.72
CA PHE A 448 13.80 -2.95 0.27
C PHE A 448 14.18 -2.53 1.71
N ALA A 449 15.47 -2.44 2.02
CA ALA A 449 15.94 -2.03 3.35
C ALA A 449 15.54 -0.58 3.67
N PHE A 450 15.67 0.35 2.72
CA PHE A 450 15.23 1.74 2.89
C PHE A 450 13.72 1.86 3.05
N ALA A 451 12.93 1.17 2.21
CA ALA A 451 11.48 1.15 2.34
C ALA A 451 11.05 0.61 3.70
N SER A 452 11.71 -0.46 4.16
CA SER A 452 11.46 -1.05 5.47
C SER A 452 11.76 -0.09 6.62
N ALA A 453 12.90 0.60 6.57
CA ALA A 453 13.31 1.56 7.60
C ALA A 453 12.37 2.78 7.65
N ILE A 454 12.02 3.34 6.49
CA ILE A 454 11.11 4.49 6.39
C ILE A 454 9.72 4.09 6.91
N SER A 455 9.16 2.99 6.42
CA SER A 455 7.84 2.53 6.84
C SER A 455 7.77 2.22 8.33
N PHE A 456 8.83 1.63 8.92
CA PHE A 456 8.91 1.41 10.36
C PHE A 456 8.90 2.72 11.15
N ALA A 457 9.62 3.74 10.66
CA ALA A 457 9.72 5.03 11.33
C ALA A 457 8.45 5.87 11.28
N ILE A 458 7.73 5.83 10.14
CA ILE A 458 6.48 6.60 9.96
C ILE A 458 5.21 5.78 10.28
N GLY A 459 5.30 4.46 10.32
CA GLY A 459 4.17 3.58 10.63
C GLY A 459 3.13 3.42 9.52
N THR A 460 3.43 3.81 8.27
CA THR A 460 2.49 3.68 7.16
C THR A 460 3.11 3.17 5.87
N SER A 461 2.47 2.18 5.26
CA SER A 461 2.86 1.67 3.94
C SER A 461 2.61 2.70 2.84
N TYR A 462 1.44 3.32 2.85
CA TYR A 462 1.01 4.25 1.79
C TYR A 462 1.96 5.43 1.65
N GLY A 463 2.33 6.05 2.79
CA GLY A 463 3.29 7.14 2.81
C GLY A 463 4.67 6.74 2.30
N THR A 464 5.14 5.58 2.71
CA THR A 464 6.43 5.06 2.25
C THR A 464 6.44 4.81 0.75
N MET A 465 5.39 4.17 0.20
CA MET A 465 5.25 3.94 -1.23
C MET A 465 5.20 5.27 -2.01
N GLY A 466 4.40 6.24 -1.52
CA GLY A 466 4.26 7.56 -2.15
C GLY A 466 5.57 8.36 -2.21
N ILE A 467 6.42 8.23 -1.19
CA ILE A 467 7.73 8.91 -1.14
C ILE A 467 8.77 8.18 -2.00
N LEU A 468 8.83 6.85 -1.92
CA LEU A 468 9.94 6.09 -2.51
C LEU A 468 9.71 5.69 -3.97
N MET A 469 8.47 5.44 -4.41
CA MET A 469 8.22 4.99 -5.78
C MET A 469 8.76 5.97 -6.83
N PRO A 470 8.56 7.30 -6.69
CA PRO A 470 9.10 8.29 -7.63
C PRO A 470 10.64 8.33 -7.71
N LEU A 471 11.33 7.79 -6.72
CA LEU A 471 12.80 7.75 -6.66
C LEU A 471 13.34 6.40 -7.12
N ALA A 472 12.77 5.31 -6.61
CA ALA A 472 13.28 3.97 -6.81
C ALA A 472 13.14 3.49 -8.26
N VAL A 473 12.00 3.79 -8.91
CA VAL A 473 11.74 3.34 -10.29
C VAL A 473 12.64 4.02 -11.32
N PRO A 474 12.77 5.37 -11.33
CA PRO A 474 13.74 6.03 -12.22
C PRO A 474 15.17 5.59 -11.97
N LEU A 475 15.58 5.42 -10.70
CA LEU A 475 16.90 4.95 -10.35
C LEU A 475 17.16 3.53 -10.90
N ALA A 476 16.22 2.61 -10.74
CA ALA A 476 16.32 1.25 -11.25
C ALA A 476 16.39 1.24 -12.79
N TYR A 477 15.59 2.07 -13.45
CA TYR A 477 15.59 2.21 -14.89
C TYR A 477 16.96 2.64 -15.43
N GLU A 478 17.53 3.69 -14.85
CA GLU A 478 18.81 4.24 -15.31
C GLU A 478 19.98 3.29 -15.00
N ILE A 479 20.02 2.69 -13.80
CA ILE A 479 21.06 1.70 -13.48
C ILE A 479 20.97 0.49 -14.42
N GLY A 480 19.77 -0.02 -14.71
CA GLY A 480 19.61 -1.12 -15.63
C GLY A 480 20.06 -0.79 -17.07
N LYS A 481 19.81 0.45 -17.54
CA LYS A 481 20.32 0.92 -18.84
C LYS A 481 21.85 0.99 -18.88
N ILE A 482 22.47 1.54 -17.83
CA ILE A 482 23.93 1.65 -17.72
C ILE A 482 24.58 0.27 -17.64
N SER A 483 23.93 -0.68 -16.93
CA SER A 483 24.37 -2.08 -16.87
C SER A 483 24.19 -2.84 -18.18
N GLY A 484 23.64 -2.21 -19.23
CA GLY A 484 23.48 -2.81 -20.56
C GLY A 484 22.37 -3.84 -20.65
N PHE A 485 21.36 -3.78 -19.79
CA PHE A 485 20.23 -4.70 -19.86
C PHE A 485 19.42 -4.51 -21.15
N ASP A 486 19.07 -5.60 -21.80
CA ASP A 486 18.09 -5.57 -22.88
C ASP A 486 16.70 -5.21 -22.36
N ALA A 487 15.74 -4.96 -23.25
CA ALA A 487 14.40 -4.53 -22.88
C ALA A 487 13.69 -5.50 -21.92
N GLY A 488 13.89 -6.81 -22.10
CA GLY A 488 13.29 -7.84 -21.25
C GLY A 488 13.92 -7.89 -19.86
N ALA A 489 15.25 -7.88 -19.80
CA ALA A 489 16.00 -7.86 -18.54
C ALA A 489 15.73 -6.56 -17.75
N LEU A 490 15.66 -5.42 -18.43
CA LEU A 490 15.35 -4.13 -17.84
C LEU A 490 13.92 -4.12 -17.24
N HIS A 491 12.94 -4.60 -17.98
CA HIS A 491 11.56 -4.73 -17.48
C HIS A 491 11.52 -5.61 -16.23
N HIS A 492 12.13 -6.78 -16.28
CA HIS A 492 12.20 -7.70 -15.14
C HIS A 492 12.88 -7.07 -13.91
N TYR A 493 13.98 -6.36 -14.13
CA TYR A 493 14.71 -5.66 -13.08
C TYR A 493 13.86 -4.55 -12.44
N MET A 494 13.10 -3.80 -13.23
CA MET A 494 12.17 -2.79 -12.73
C MET A 494 11.06 -3.40 -11.88
N VAL A 495 10.46 -4.52 -12.33
CA VAL A 495 9.43 -5.25 -11.58
C VAL A 495 9.95 -5.67 -10.19
N ILE A 496 11.19 -6.19 -10.11
CA ILE A 496 11.83 -6.55 -8.84
C ILE A 496 11.97 -5.31 -7.93
N ASN A 497 12.48 -4.19 -8.45
CA ASN A 497 12.70 -2.98 -7.65
C ASN A 497 11.38 -2.34 -7.18
N ILE A 498 10.34 -2.36 -7.99
CA ILE A 498 8.98 -1.96 -7.60
C ILE A 498 8.49 -2.85 -6.44
N SER A 499 8.66 -4.17 -6.57
CA SER A 499 8.27 -5.09 -5.51
C SER A 499 9.01 -4.82 -4.19
N CYS A 500 10.27 -4.37 -4.25
CA CYS A 500 11.07 -3.98 -3.08
C CYS A 500 10.47 -2.79 -2.34
N VAL A 501 10.00 -1.76 -3.05
CA VAL A 501 9.31 -0.61 -2.45
C VAL A 501 8.02 -1.06 -1.77
N LEU A 502 7.18 -1.79 -2.50
CA LEU A 502 5.86 -2.23 -2.03
C LEU A 502 5.99 -3.14 -0.81
N THR A 503 6.91 -4.09 -0.86
CA THR A 503 7.11 -5.08 0.20
C THR A 503 7.81 -4.51 1.43
N GLY A 504 8.81 -3.66 1.23
CA GLY A 504 9.49 -2.97 2.33
C GLY A 504 8.56 -2.03 3.08
N ALA A 505 7.65 -1.36 2.37
CA ALA A 505 6.62 -0.54 2.97
C ALA A 505 5.69 -1.35 3.90
N ILE A 506 5.36 -2.60 3.51
CA ILE A 506 4.52 -3.49 4.33
C ILE A 506 5.25 -3.97 5.57
N PHE A 507 6.57 -4.26 5.51
CA PHE A 507 7.34 -4.65 6.70
C PHE A 507 7.18 -3.65 7.85
N GLY A 508 7.40 -2.37 7.57
CA GLY A 508 7.31 -1.33 8.61
C GLY A 508 5.90 -1.18 9.16
N ASN A 509 4.89 -1.14 8.31
CA ASN A 509 3.49 -1.09 8.74
C ASN A 509 3.12 -2.30 9.62
N HIS A 510 3.63 -3.48 9.31
CA HIS A 510 3.36 -4.71 10.06
C HIS A 510 4.05 -4.80 11.43
N CYS A 511 5.06 -3.97 11.75
CA CYS A 511 5.78 -4.11 13.02
C CYS A 511 6.12 -2.78 13.73
N SER A 512 5.77 -1.64 13.15
CA SER A 512 6.00 -0.34 13.78
C SER A 512 5.06 -0.10 14.97
N PRO A 513 5.57 0.41 16.10
CA PRO A 513 4.73 0.74 17.26
C PRO A 513 3.74 1.89 17.01
N ILE A 514 3.88 2.61 15.93
CA ILE A 514 3.00 3.73 15.57
C ILE A 514 2.11 3.42 14.37
N SER A 515 2.17 2.17 13.86
CA SER A 515 1.31 1.72 12.77
C SER A 515 -0.13 1.55 13.24
N ASP A 516 -1.05 2.07 12.44
CA ASP A 516 -2.49 1.91 12.61
C ASP A 516 -2.91 0.44 12.61
N ASN A 517 -2.35 -0.40 11.72
CA ASN A 517 -2.63 -1.84 11.68
C ASN A 517 -2.19 -2.53 12.97
N VAL A 518 -1.01 -2.22 13.51
CA VAL A 518 -0.51 -2.78 14.77
C VAL A 518 -1.35 -2.31 15.96
N ILE A 519 -1.83 -1.07 15.93
CA ILE A 519 -2.75 -0.54 16.95
C ILE A 519 -4.08 -1.27 16.85
N LEU A 520 -4.70 -1.36 15.67
CA LEU A 520 -5.99 -2.01 15.46
C LEU A 520 -5.95 -3.51 15.77
N SER A 521 -4.88 -4.21 15.40
CA SER A 521 -4.71 -5.64 15.73
C SER A 521 -4.59 -5.86 17.23
N SER A 522 -3.85 -4.99 17.93
CA SER A 522 -3.76 -5.00 19.39
C SER A 522 -5.13 -4.81 20.06
N MET A 523 -5.88 -3.81 19.58
CA MET A 523 -7.24 -3.51 20.09
C MET A 523 -8.21 -4.66 19.81
N SER A 524 -8.25 -5.18 18.60
CA SER A 524 -9.09 -6.30 18.19
C SER A 524 -8.82 -7.57 18.99
N ALA A 525 -7.55 -7.84 19.25
CA ALA A 525 -7.12 -8.96 20.08
C ALA A 525 -7.33 -8.70 21.58
N LYS A 526 -7.59 -7.45 22.01
CA LYS A 526 -7.47 -7.00 23.40
C LYS A 526 -6.11 -7.36 24.00
N CYS A 527 -5.05 -7.09 23.27
CA CYS A 527 -3.66 -7.25 23.65
C CYS A 527 -3.08 -5.91 24.05
N ASP A 528 -2.19 -5.87 25.05
CA ASP A 528 -1.38 -4.66 25.28
C ASP A 528 -0.58 -4.34 24.03
N HIS A 529 -0.67 -3.11 23.56
CA HIS A 529 -0.06 -2.68 22.30
C HIS A 529 1.46 -2.87 22.29
N MET A 530 2.15 -2.47 23.35
CA MET A 530 3.60 -2.59 23.41
C MET A 530 4.05 -4.04 23.60
N GLU A 531 3.27 -4.91 24.24
CA GLU A 531 3.56 -6.35 24.30
C GLU A 531 3.37 -7.01 22.93
N HIS A 532 2.34 -6.59 22.16
CA HIS A 532 2.18 -7.03 20.78
C HIS A 532 3.41 -6.64 19.95
N VAL A 533 3.78 -5.37 19.93
CA VAL A 533 4.98 -4.88 19.21
C VAL A 533 6.24 -5.65 19.62
N ARG A 534 6.48 -5.77 20.94
CA ARG A 534 7.66 -6.46 21.49
C ARG A 534 7.74 -7.93 21.06
N THR A 535 6.62 -8.60 20.95
CA THR A 535 6.57 -10.02 20.57
C THR A 535 6.62 -10.23 19.06
N GLN A 536 6.13 -9.28 18.26
CA GLN A 536 6.07 -9.34 16.80
C GLN A 536 7.39 -8.96 16.14
N ILE A 537 8.11 -7.94 16.64
CA ILE A 537 9.35 -7.44 16.04
C ILE A 537 10.38 -8.55 15.75
N PRO A 538 10.70 -9.49 16.66
CA PRO A 538 11.65 -10.56 16.35
C PRO A 538 11.24 -11.44 15.17
N TYR A 539 9.93 -11.65 14.97
CA TYR A 539 9.37 -12.41 13.86
C TYR A 539 9.46 -11.64 12.55
N ALA A 540 9.06 -10.37 12.58
CA ALA A 540 9.13 -9.48 11.45
C ALA A 540 10.58 -9.29 10.96
N LEU A 541 11.53 -9.08 11.88
CA LEU A 541 12.96 -8.95 11.54
C LEU A 541 13.54 -10.23 10.95
N LEU A 542 13.17 -11.41 11.46
CA LEU A 542 13.61 -12.68 10.89
C LEU A 542 13.17 -12.80 9.42
N ILE A 543 11.87 -12.56 9.15
CA ILE A 543 11.32 -12.67 7.80
C ILE A 543 11.84 -11.56 6.88
N CYS A 544 12.07 -10.35 7.41
CA CYS A 544 12.73 -9.27 6.69
C CYS A 544 14.16 -9.67 6.26
N ALA A 545 14.95 -10.23 7.17
CA ALA A 545 16.31 -10.69 6.87
C ALA A 545 16.33 -11.82 5.83
N VAL A 546 15.42 -12.80 5.95
CA VAL A 546 15.27 -13.87 4.95
C VAL A 546 14.86 -13.28 3.59
N SER A 547 13.92 -12.36 3.55
CA SER A 547 13.49 -11.70 2.31
C SER A 547 14.62 -10.92 1.64
N LEU A 548 15.42 -10.21 2.42
CA LEU A 548 16.53 -9.42 1.92
C LEU A 548 17.67 -10.32 1.41
N ILE A 549 18.15 -11.24 2.25
CA ILE A 549 19.38 -12.01 1.97
C ILE A 549 19.13 -13.17 1.01
N PHE A 550 18.01 -13.88 1.20
CA PHE A 550 17.70 -15.09 0.44
C PHE A 550 16.57 -14.92 -0.59
N GLY A 551 15.94 -13.74 -0.62
CA GLY A 551 14.98 -13.34 -1.63
C GLY A 551 15.58 -12.35 -2.62
N TYR A 552 15.75 -11.09 -2.21
CA TYR A 552 16.10 -9.99 -3.12
C TYR A 552 17.53 -10.06 -3.65
N VAL A 553 18.52 -10.44 -2.87
CA VAL A 553 19.89 -10.57 -3.37
C VAL A 553 20.00 -11.68 -4.43
N PRO A 554 19.52 -12.91 -4.21
CA PRO A 554 19.62 -13.95 -5.23
C PRO A 554 18.79 -13.68 -6.49
N VAL A 555 17.60 -13.09 -6.37
CA VAL A 555 16.79 -12.78 -7.55
C VAL A 555 17.44 -11.69 -8.40
N ALA A 556 18.10 -10.71 -7.80
CA ALA A 556 18.86 -9.70 -8.50
C ALA A 556 20.11 -10.26 -9.20
N LEU A 557 20.64 -11.39 -8.73
CA LEU A 557 21.70 -12.17 -9.37
C LEU A 557 21.17 -13.12 -10.47
N GLY A 558 19.88 -13.05 -10.82
CA GLY A 558 19.27 -13.83 -11.89
C GLY A 558 18.73 -15.20 -11.48
N VAL A 559 18.67 -15.52 -10.16
CA VAL A 559 18.04 -16.75 -9.71
C VAL A 559 16.52 -16.65 -9.84
N SER A 560 15.91 -17.65 -10.48
CA SER A 560 14.46 -17.68 -10.71
C SER A 560 13.67 -17.64 -9.39
N VAL A 561 12.66 -16.76 -9.33
CA VAL A 561 11.76 -16.66 -8.18
C VAL A 561 11.05 -17.97 -7.86
N TRP A 562 10.75 -18.79 -8.87
CA TRP A 562 10.11 -20.09 -8.71
C TRP A 562 11.01 -21.15 -8.04
N VAL A 563 12.32 -20.93 -8.04
CA VAL A 563 13.30 -21.74 -7.27
C VAL A 563 13.45 -21.14 -5.86
N LEU A 564 13.48 -19.82 -5.76
CA LEU A 564 13.69 -19.13 -4.48
C LEU A 564 12.53 -19.32 -3.51
N LEU A 565 11.27 -19.29 -3.98
CA LEU A 565 10.11 -19.44 -3.11
C LEU A 565 10.12 -20.77 -2.33
N PRO A 566 10.19 -21.96 -2.97
CA PRO A 566 10.22 -23.23 -2.22
C PRO A 566 11.48 -23.40 -1.37
N LEU A 567 12.62 -22.91 -1.84
CA LEU A 567 13.87 -22.97 -1.08
C LEU A 567 13.77 -22.16 0.23
N ASN A 568 13.21 -20.95 0.15
CA ASN A 568 13.02 -20.10 1.32
C ASN A 568 11.94 -20.66 2.27
N PHE A 569 10.89 -21.32 1.78
CA PHE A 569 9.93 -22.01 2.63
C PHE A 569 10.63 -23.11 3.46
N ILE A 570 11.50 -23.91 2.85
CA ILE A 570 12.31 -24.91 3.55
C ILE A 570 13.24 -24.23 4.55
N LEU A 571 13.92 -23.16 4.16
CA LEU A 571 14.82 -22.39 5.02
C LEU A 571 14.09 -21.84 6.26
N ILE A 572 12.94 -21.22 6.09
CA ILE A 572 12.10 -20.67 7.18
C ILE A 572 11.69 -21.81 8.15
N ALA A 573 11.26 -22.96 7.63
CA ALA A 573 10.90 -24.11 8.43
C ALA A 573 12.10 -24.65 9.22
N LEU A 574 13.29 -24.73 8.60
CA LEU A 574 14.54 -25.14 9.25
C LEU A 574 14.96 -24.15 10.34
N ILE A 575 14.94 -22.84 10.05
CA ILE A 575 15.26 -21.81 11.05
C ILE A 575 14.33 -21.95 12.24
N LEU A 576 13.01 -22.05 12.01
CA LEU A 576 12.03 -22.23 13.09
C LEU A 576 12.26 -23.52 13.87
N ARG A 577 12.69 -24.59 13.22
CA ARG A 577 13.04 -25.84 13.89
C ARG A 577 14.27 -25.70 14.78
N LEU A 578 15.26 -24.92 14.38
CA LEU A 578 16.53 -24.74 15.09
C LEU A 578 16.39 -23.77 16.27
N ILE A 579 15.81 -22.57 16.05
CA ILE A 579 15.73 -21.53 17.09
C ILE A 579 14.45 -21.62 17.93
N GLY A 580 13.36 -22.17 17.34
CA GLY A 580 12.06 -22.25 18.00
C GLY A 580 12.01 -23.38 19.03
N LYS A 581 11.36 -23.11 20.17
CA LYS A 581 11.11 -24.09 21.25
C LYS A 581 9.66 -24.58 21.17
N LYS A 582 9.42 -25.86 21.44
CA LYS A 582 8.05 -26.39 21.48
C LYS A 582 7.30 -25.86 22.69
N VAL A 583 6.14 -25.25 22.47
CA VAL A 583 5.25 -24.78 23.53
C VAL A 583 4.59 -25.95 24.27
N SER A 584 4.23 -27.01 23.55
CA SER A 584 3.59 -28.21 24.10
C SER A 584 4.49 -29.08 25.04
N SER A 585 5.80 -28.83 25.06
CA SER A 585 6.71 -29.55 25.95
C SER A 585 6.75 -29.02 27.38
N VAL A 586 6.06 -27.87 27.64
CA VAL A 586 6.04 -27.18 28.93
C VAL A 586 4.61 -27.16 29.53
N ALA A 587 3.59 -27.49 28.74
CA ALA A 587 2.20 -27.66 29.14
C ALA A 587 1.90 -29.15 29.34
#